data_0fe6cbc87948e950e0e5c054f0161d71
#
_entry.id   0fe6cbc87948e950e0e5c054f0161d71
#
_cell.length_a   1.000
_cell.length_b   1.000
_cell.length_c   1.000
_cell.angle_alpha   90.00
_cell.angle_beta   90.00
_cell.angle_gamma   90.00
#
_symmetry.space_group_name_H-M   'P 1'
#
loop_
_entity.id
_entity.type
_entity.pdbx_description
1 polymer ?
#
loop_
_entity_poly.entity_id
_entity_poly.type
_entity_poly.pdbx_seq_one_letter_code
_entity_poly.pdbx_strand_id
1 'polypeptide(L)'
;MDRLVSHIRTDTSDFRDNQARMAGLVKQLRDRLTVCAQGGGPRYLERLREQGKLPVRERIDRLLDPGSPFLELSPLAAWDMYDNEAPGAGLVTGIGRVSGREVVIVANDATVKGGTYYPITVKKHVRAQQVALDNRLPCIYLVDSGGAFLPLQADMRA
;
A
#
# COMPACT_ATOMS: atom_id res chain seq x y z
N MET A 1 25.97 -15.39 26.10
CA MET A 1 25.63 -14.86 24.76
C MET A 1 26.66 -13.80 24.44
N ASP A 2 27.53 -14.02 23.42
CA ASP A 2 28.58 -13.07 23.09
C ASP A 2 27.98 -11.85 22.39
N ARG A 3 28.38 -10.67 22.81
CA ARG A 3 27.93 -9.42 22.28
C ARG A 3 28.70 -9.13 20.99
N LEU A 4 28.00 -8.96 19.87
CA LEU A 4 28.60 -8.51 18.62
C LEU A 4 29.16 -7.09 18.79
N VAL A 5 30.44 -6.92 18.54
CA VAL A 5 31.12 -5.62 18.58
C VAL A 5 31.15 -5.03 17.16
N SER A 6 30.62 -3.81 17.01
CA SER A 6 30.70 -3.09 15.74
C SER A 6 32.06 -2.46 15.54
N HIS A 7 32.64 -2.66 14.36
CA HIS A 7 33.89 -2.02 13.91
C HIS A 7 33.64 -0.85 12.94
N ILE A 8 32.39 -0.40 12.83
CA ILE A 8 32.02 0.72 11.93
C ILE A 8 32.61 2.02 12.49
N ARG A 9 33.37 2.72 11.64
CA ARG A 9 33.93 4.05 11.94
C ARG A 9 32.99 5.13 11.43
N THR A 10 32.25 5.78 12.34
CA THR A 10 31.29 6.83 12.02
C THR A 10 31.92 8.22 11.83
N ASP A 11 33.21 8.35 12.11
CA ASP A 11 34.01 9.57 12.02
C ASP A 11 34.65 9.82 10.66
N THR A 12 34.57 8.85 9.73
CA THR A 12 35.16 8.95 8.38
C THR A 12 34.29 9.76 7.42
N SER A 13 34.94 10.36 6.37
CA SER A 13 34.23 11.01 5.26
C SER A 13 33.26 10.05 4.58
N ASP A 14 33.74 8.86 4.23
CA ASP A 14 32.96 7.83 3.53
C ASP A 14 31.71 7.44 4.27
N PHE A 15 31.78 7.33 5.62
CA PHE A 15 30.58 7.07 6.43
C PHE A 15 29.57 8.23 6.33
N ARG A 16 30.04 9.48 6.42
CA ARG A 16 29.17 10.67 6.33
C ARG A 16 28.52 10.80 4.95
N ASP A 17 29.26 10.53 3.89
CA ASP A 17 28.75 10.58 2.51
C ASP A 17 27.71 9.47 2.27
N ASN A 18 27.97 8.25 2.74
CA ASN A 18 27.03 7.14 2.68
C ASN A 18 25.77 7.41 3.53
N GLN A 19 25.92 7.99 4.71
CA GLN A 19 24.81 8.37 5.57
C GLN A 19 23.92 9.43 4.89
N ALA A 20 24.53 10.47 4.32
CA ALA A 20 23.80 11.53 3.61
C ALA A 20 23.05 10.97 2.40
N ARG A 21 23.69 10.10 1.61
CA ARG A 21 23.07 9.41 0.47
C ARG A 21 21.90 8.56 0.92
N MET A 22 22.06 7.75 1.96
CA MET A 22 20.99 6.88 2.48
C MET A 22 19.84 7.71 3.04
N ALA A 23 20.11 8.77 3.77
CA ALA A 23 19.08 9.70 4.27
C ALA A 23 18.26 10.31 3.14
N GLY A 24 18.91 10.67 2.02
CA GLY A 24 18.25 11.15 0.81
C GLY A 24 17.31 10.11 0.19
N LEU A 25 17.76 8.85 0.07
CA LEU A 25 16.93 7.74 -0.44
C LEU A 25 15.74 7.45 0.47
N VAL A 26 15.95 7.43 1.77
CA VAL A 26 14.87 7.23 2.77
C VAL A 26 13.86 8.36 2.72
N LYS A 27 14.32 9.62 2.58
CA LYS A 27 13.43 10.77 2.40
C LYS A 27 12.58 10.60 1.13
N GLN A 28 13.20 10.27 0.00
CA GLN A 28 12.47 10.05 -1.25
C GLN A 28 11.41 8.95 -1.12
N LEU A 29 11.74 7.83 -0.48
CA LEU A 29 10.78 6.76 -0.22
C LEU A 29 9.59 7.26 0.61
N ARG A 30 9.86 7.98 1.71
CA ARG A 30 8.80 8.52 2.57
C ARG A 30 7.89 9.51 1.85
N ASP A 31 8.47 10.39 1.03
CA ASP A 31 7.70 11.35 0.22
C ASP A 31 6.76 10.62 -0.75
N ARG A 32 7.25 9.59 -1.44
CA ARG A 32 6.44 8.75 -2.35
C ARG A 32 5.32 8.00 -1.61
N LEU A 33 5.60 7.42 -0.46
CA LEU A 33 4.61 6.75 0.39
C LEU A 33 3.52 7.72 0.84
N THR A 34 3.89 8.95 1.19
CA THR A 34 2.94 10.00 1.56
C THR A 34 1.99 10.33 0.40
N VAL A 35 2.50 10.46 -0.81
CA VAL A 35 1.67 10.67 -2.01
C VAL A 35 0.70 9.52 -2.22
N CYS A 36 1.17 8.27 -2.16
CA CYS A 36 0.31 7.10 -2.31
C CYS A 36 -0.77 7.01 -1.22
N ALA A 37 -0.44 7.40 0.01
CA ALA A 37 -1.39 7.38 1.13
C ALA A 37 -2.54 8.40 0.98
N GLN A 38 -2.36 9.46 0.18
CA GLN A 38 -3.40 10.45 -0.09
C GLN A 38 -4.48 9.96 -1.05
N GLY A 39 -4.29 8.79 -1.66
CA GLY A 39 -5.23 8.23 -2.65
C GLY A 39 -5.50 9.18 -3.81
N GLY A 40 -6.76 9.42 -4.13
CA GLY A 40 -7.19 10.36 -5.16
C GLY A 40 -7.10 11.84 -4.77
N GLY A 41 -6.63 12.13 -3.53
CA GLY A 41 -6.46 13.48 -3.01
C GLY A 41 -7.70 14.07 -2.32
N PRO A 42 -7.55 15.29 -1.74
CA PRO A 42 -8.55 15.87 -0.84
C PRO A 42 -9.96 15.98 -1.42
N ARG A 43 -10.08 16.41 -2.68
CA ARG A 43 -11.37 16.57 -3.37
C ARG A 43 -12.16 15.25 -3.45
N TYR A 44 -11.49 14.15 -3.75
CA TYR A 44 -12.15 12.85 -3.86
C TYR A 44 -12.45 12.25 -2.48
N LEU A 45 -11.63 12.53 -1.47
CA LEU A 45 -11.90 12.17 -0.08
C LEU A 45 -13.15 12.89 0.46
N GLU A 46 -13.28 14.19 0.18
CA GLU A 46 -14.46 14.99 0.57
C GLU A 46 -15.73 14.43 -0.09
N ARG A 47 -15.71 14.23 -1.40
CA ARG A 47 -16.82 13.62 -2.15
C ARG A 47 -17.22 12.24 -1.61
N LEU A 48 -16.24 11.43 -1.23
CA LEU A 48 -16.48 10.10 -0.65
C LEU A 48 -17.24 10.22 0.68
N ARG A 49 -16.84 11.18 1.53
CA ARG A 49 -17.51 11.46 2.82
C ARG A 49 -18.92 12.02 2.64
N GLU A 50 -19.15 12.89 1.67
CA GLU A 50 -20.50 13.39 1.32
C GLU A 50 -21.44 12.24 0.93
N GLN A 51 -20.92 11.18 0.34
CA GLN A 51 -21.65 9.95 0.03
C GLN A 51 -21.88 9.02 1.25
N GLY A 52 -21.45 9.42 2.45
CA GLY A 52 -21.52 8.62 3.66
C GLY A 52 -20.55 7.46 3.70
N LYS A 53 -19.55 7.43 2.81
CA LYS A 53 -18.53 6.38 2.73
C LYS A 53 -17.28 6.75 3.53
N LEU A 54 -16.60 5.73 4.03
CA LEU A 54 -15.32 5.88 4.72
C LEU A 54 -14.15 5.72 3.74
N PRO A 55 -13.07 6.53 3.87
CA PRO A 55 -11.83 6.32 3.17
C PRO A 55 -11.27 4.92 3.42
N VAL A 56 -10.55 4.38 2.43
CA VAL A 56 -10.04 2.99 2.48
C VAL A 56 -9.21 2.71 3.73
N ARG A 57 -8.31 3.61 4.12
CA ARG A 57 -7.45 3.44 5.31
C ARG A 57 -8.26 3.47 6.60
N GLU A 58 -9.28 4.33 6.69
CA GLU A 58 -10.18 4.35 7.83
C GLU A 58 -11.02 3.07 7.94
N ARG A 59 -11.44 2.49 6.81
CA ARG A 59 -12.12 1.18 6.80
C ARG A 59 -11.21 0.08 7.34
N ILE A 60 -9.94 0.08 6.94
CA ILE A 60 -8.92 -0.87 7.43
C ILE A 60 -8.70 -0.66 8.93
N ASP A 61 -8.47 0.58 9.38
CA ASP A 61 -8.23 0.89 10.79
C ASP A 61 -9.38 0.45 11.71
N ARG A 62 -10.63 0.60 11.22
CA ARG A 62 -11.83 0.14 11.96
C ARG A 62 -12.01 -1.38 11.98
N LEU A 63 -11.42 -2.08 11.02
CA LEU A 63 -11.46 -3.55 10.94
C LEU A 63 -10.41 -4.19 11.84
N LEU A 64 -9.25 -3.56 11.98
CA LEU A 64 -8.13 -4.09 12.75
C LEU A 64 -8.40 -4.06 14.25
N ASP A 65 -7.81 -5.00 14.96
CA ASP A 65 -7.81 -5.00 16.42
C ASP A 65 -7.14 -3.71 16.94
N PRO A 66 -7.68 -3.06 17.96
CA PRO A 66 -7.12 -1.83 18.51
C PRO A 66 -5.64 -1.94 18.85
N GLY A 67 -4.83 -1.01 18.33
CA GLY A 67 -3.38 -0.98 18.58
C GLY A 67 -2.56 -2.07 17.87
N SER A 68 -3.18 -2.92 17.02
CA SER A 68 -2.43 -3.89 16.23
C SER A 68 -1.74 -3.22 15.03
N PRO A 69 -0.53 -3.66 14.65
CA PRO A 69 0.15 -3.14 13.47
C PRO A 69 -0.52 -3.60 12.18
N PHE A 70 -0.37 -2.77 11.13
CA PHE A 70 -0.73 -3.12 9.76
C PHE A 70 0.53 -3.12 8.88
N LEU A 71 0.89 -4.27 8.33
CA LEU A 71 1.98 -4.42 7.38
C LEU A 71 1.46 -4.21 5.96
N GLU A 72 1.56 -2.98 5.45
CA GLU A 72 1.13 -2.68 4.07
C GLU A 72 2.07 -3.31 3.05
N LEU A 73 1.49 -3.99 2.04
CA LEU A 73 2.20 -4.64 0.96
C LEU A 73 2.15 -3.81 -0.31
N SER A 74 3.29 -3.66 -0.99
CA SER A 74 3.41 -3.00 -2.30
C SER A 74 2.72 -1.63 -2.40
N PRO A 75 2.95 -0.68 -1.48
CA PRO A 75 2.29 0.63 -1.50
C PRO A 75 2.62 1.46 -2.74
N LEU A 76 3.75 1.21 -3.39
CA LEU A 76 4.23 1.91 -4.60
C LEU A 76 4.02 1.10 -5.89
N ALA A 77 3.05 0.18 -5.93
CA ALA A 77 2.91 -0.81 -7.00
C ALA A 77 2.78 -0.23 -8.42
N ALA A 78 2.22 0.98 -8.57
CA ALA A 78 2.03 1.65 -9.84
C ALA A 78 2.76 3.00 -9.91
N TRP A 79 3.78 3.20 -9.08
CA TRP A 79 4.59 4.43 -9.14
C TRP A 79 5.27 4.56 -10.51
N ASP A 80 5.22 5.76 -11.09
CA ASP A 80 5.68 6.09 -12.44
C ASP A 80 4.96 5.31 -13.57
N MET A 81 3.74 4.79 -13.28
CA MET A 81 2.86 4.17 -14.27
C MET A 81 1.58 5.01 -14.42
N TYR A 82 0.96 4.95 -15.61
CA TYR A 82 -0.33 5.60 -15.89
C TYR A 82 -0.34 7.10 -15.54
N ASP A 83 0.73 7.83 -15.88
CA ASP A 83 0.91 9.25 -15.54
C ASP A 83 0.74 9.56 -14.04
N ASN A 84 1.05 8.60 -13.19
CA ASN A 84 0.85 8.62 -11.73
C ASN A 84 -0.61 8.88 -11.30
N GLU A 85 -1.58 8.57 -12.13
CA GLU A 85 -3.00 8.69 -11.76
C GLU A 85 -3.44 7.69 -10.68
N ALA A 86 -2.68 6.60 -10.49
CA ALA A 86 -2.96 5.55 -9.51
C ALA A 86 -1.68 4.98 -8.88
N PRO A 87 -0.81 5.79 -8.23
CA PRO A 87 0.55 5.39 -7.84
C PRO A 87 0.59 4.20 -6.87
N GLY A 88 -0.45 3.99 -6.05
CA GLY A 88 -0.65 2.82 -5.19
C GLY A 88 -1.49 1.72 -5.84
N ALA A 89 -1.74 1.79 -7.17
CA ALA A 89 -2.61 0.88 -7.93
C ALA A 89 -4.09 0.90 -7.49
N GLY A 90 -4.59 1.96 -6.84
CA GLY A 90 -5.98 2.08 -6.39
C GLY A 90 -6.42 0.98 -5.40
N LEU A 91 -5.46 0.32 -4.76
CA LEU A 91 -5.69 -0.81 -3.88
C LEU A 91 -4.74 -0.77 -2.69
N VAL A 92 -5.26 -0.88 -1.48
CA VAL A 92 -4.46 -1.09 -0.27
C VAL A 92 -4.48 -2.58 0.07
N THR A 93 -3.31 -3.18 0.16
CA THR A 93 -3.14 -4.59 0.55
C THR A 93 -2.19 -4.68 1.72
N GLY A 94 -2.41 -5.61 2.64
CA GLY A 94 -1.53 -5.77 3.80
C GLY A 94 -1.94 -6.91 4.70
N ILE A 95 -1.13 -7.12 5.73
CA ILE A 95 -1.39 -8.10 6.79
C ILE A 95 -1.70 -7.32 8.06
N GLY A 96 -2.76 -7.69 8.73
CA GLY A 96 -3.16 -7.13 10.01
C GLY A 96 -3.88 -8.14 10.87
N ARG A 97 -4.19 -7.78 12.11
CA ARG A 97 -4.89 -8.66 13.04
C ARG A 97 -6.34 -8.26 13.19
N VAL A 98 -7.23 -9.22 13.01
CA VAL A 98 -8.69 -9.06 13.15
C VAL A 98 -9.21 -10.16 14.08
N SER A 99 -9.84 -9.79 15.19
CA SER A 99 -10.36 -10.71 16.21
C SER A 99 -9.30 -11.73 16.66
N GLY A 100 -8.09 -11.26 16.93
CA GLY A 100 -6.96 -12.04 17.41
C GLY A 100 -6.24 -12.90 16.35
N ARG A 101 -6.68 -12.86 15.06
CA ARG A 101 -6.09 -13.64 13.97
C ARG A 101 -5.41 -12.74 12.94
N GLU A 102 -4.27 -13.15 12.46
CA GLU A 102 -3.62 -12.52 11.31
C GLU A 102 -4.39 -12.85 10.04
N VAL A 103 -4.63 -11.82 9.22
CA VAL A 103 -5.36 -11.91 7.96
C VAL A 103 -4.70 -11.06 6.90
N VAL A 104 -4.84 -11.43 5.65
CA VAL A 104 -4.55 -10.55 4.52
C VAL A 104 -5.78 -9.70 4.23
N ILE A 105 -5.59 -8.40 4.10
CA ILE A 105 -6.65 -7.45 3.75
C ILE A 105 -6.38 -6.93 2.34
N VAL A 106 -7.41 -6.90 1.52
CA VAL A 106 -7.41 -6.32 0.17
C VAL A 106 -8.55 -5.32 0.09
N ALA A 107 -8.22 -4.04 -0.02
CA ALA A 107 -9.19 -2.96 0.07
C ALA A 107 -9.09 -2.00 -1.13
N ASN A 108 -10.19 -1.80 -1.86
CA ASN A 108 -10.23 -0.81 -2.93
C ASN A 108 -10.24 0.60 -2.38
N ASP A 109 -9.47 1.49 -3.01
CA ASP A 109 -9.53 2.92 -2.79
C ASP A 109 -10.44 3.57 -3.84
N ALA A 110 -11.70 3.80 -3.48
CA ALA A 110 -12.67 4.42 -4.37
C ALA A 110 -12.34 5.89 -4.72
N THR A 111 -11.41 6.53 -4.00
CA THR A 111 -10.93 7.87 -4.34
C THR A 111 -10.02 7.87 -5.56
N VAL A 112 -9.40 6.72 -5.88
CA VAL A 112 -8.53 6.53 -7.03
C VAL A 112 -9.35 5.94 -8.18
N LYS A 113 -9.73 6.79 -9.13
CA LYS A 113 -10.51 6.40 -10.33
C LYS A 113 -11.75 5.52 -10.00
N GLY A 114 -12.43 5.81 -8.88
CA GLY A 114 -13.61 5.05 -8.46
C GLY A 114 -13.31 3.60 -8.05
N GLY A 115 -12.09 3.28 -7.63
CA GLY A 115 -11.68 1.91 -7.30
C GLY A 115 -11.54 1.01 -8.51
N THR A 116 -11.36 1.59 -9.71
CA THR A 116 -11.23 0.85 -10.98
C THR A 116 -9.92 0.07 -11.03
N TYR A 117 -9.97 -1.14 -11.59
CA TYR A 117 -8.82 -2.01 -11.75
C TYR A 117 -8.03 -1.67 -13.02
N TYR A 118 -6.76 -1.36 -12.85
CA TYR A 118 -5.73 -1.32 -13.89
C TYR A 118 -5.03 -2.68 -13.99
N PRO A 119 -4.26 -2.98 -15.06
CA PRO A 119 -3.49 -4.23 -15.13
C PRO A 119 -2.58 -4.47 -13.91
N ILE A 120 -1.92 -3.42 -13.41
CA ILE A 120 -1.09 -3.54 -12.19
C ILE A 120 -1.93 -3.76 -10.92
N THR A 121 -3.16 -3.25 -10.86
CA THR A 121 -4.08 -3.50 -9.74
C THR A 121 -4.39 -4.99 -9.64
N VAL A 122 -4.64 -5.65 -10.77
CA VAL A 122 -4.84 -7.12 -10.84
C VAL A 122 -3.62 -7.86 -10.31
N LYS A 123 -2.41 -7.50 -10.76
CA LYS A 123 -1.16 -8.13 -10.30
C LYS A 123 -0.94 -7.93 -8.79
N LYS A 124 -1.21 -6.73 -8.27
CA LYS A 124 -1.13 -6.45 -6.83
C LYS A 124 -2.13 -7.30 -6.04
N HIS A 125 -3.36 -7.40 -6.54
CA HIS A 125 -4.40 -8.22 -5.91
C HIS A 125 -4.01 -9.70 -5.87
N VAL A 126 -3.62 -10.28 -7.02
CA VAL A 126 -3.18 -11.67 -7.12
C VAL A 126 -1.96 -11.93 -6.22
N ARG A 127 -1.01 -11.00 -6.15
CA ARG A 127 0.13 -11.12 -5.23
C ARG A 127 -0.29 -11.16 -3.76
N ALA A 128 -1.28 -10.36 -3.37
CA ALA A 128 -1.81 -10.41 -2.00
C ALA A 128 -2.48 -11.76 -1.71
N GLN A 129 -3.24 -12.32 -2.65
CA GLN A 129 -3.81 -13.67 -2.55
C GLN A 129 -2.73 -14.74 -2.43
N GLN A 130 -1.66 -14.64 -3.22
CA GLN A 130 -0.53 -15.57 -3.13
C GLN A 130 0.14 -15.52 -1.76
N VAL A 131 0.34 -14.31 -1.20
CA VAL A 131 0.86 -14.15 0.18
C VAL A 131 -0.07 -14.82 1.19
N ALA A 132 -1.39 -14.64 1.05
CA ALA A 132 -2.37 -15.29 1.91
C ALA A 132 -2.27 -16.82 1.82
N LEU A 133 -2.19 -17.38 0.62
CA LEU A 133 -2.08 -18.80 0.37
C LEU A 133 -0.80 -19.39 0.95
N ASP A 134 0.35 -18.78 0.64
CA ASP A 134 1.68 -19.26 1.07
C ASP A 134 1.80 -19.29 2.61
N ASN A 135 1.13 -18.35 3.29
CA ASN A 135 1.16 -18.21 4.75
C ASN A 135 -0.08 -18.80 5.43
N ARG A 136 -1.02 -19.40 4.68
CA ARG A 136 -2.30 -19.95 5.19
C ARG A 136 -3.12 -18.96 5.99
N LEU A 137 -3.12 -17.68 5.54
CA LEU A 137 -3.86 -16.59 6.16
C LEU A 137 -5.25 -16.46 5.50
N PRO A 138 -6.31 -16.21 6.27
CA PRO A 138 -7.59 -15.79 5.72
C PRO A 138 -7.43 -14.49 4.93
N CYS A 139 -8.24 -14.30 3.88
CA CYS A 139 -8.23 -13.09 3.08
C CYS A 139 -9.55 -12.34 3.24
N ILE A 140 -9.48 -11.07 3.62
CA ILE A 140 -10.66 -10.19 3.78
C ILE A 140 -10.64 -9.14 2.67
N TYR A 141 -11.76 -9.04 1.95
CA TYR A 141 -11.94 -8.08 0.86
C TYR A 141 -12.86 -6.95 1.30
N LEU A 142 -12.37 -5.70 1.29
CA LEU A 142 -13.15 -4.49 1.47
C LEU A 142 -13.42 -3.88 0.09
N VAL A 143 -14.43 -4.41 -0.59
CA VAL A 143 -14.72 -4.07 -1.99
C VAL A 143 -15.44 -2.72 -2.09
N ASP A 144 -14.92 -1.82 -2.92
CA ASP A 144 -15.57 -0.60 -3.41
C ASP A 144 -14.94 -0.27 -4.78
N SER A 145 -15.36 -1.00 -5.80
CA SER A 145 -14.73 -1.02 -7.13
C SER A 145 -15.68 -0.62 -8.23
N GLY A 146 -15.21 0.25 -9.14
CA GLY A 146 -15.88 0.61 -10.38
C GLY A 146 -15.73 -0.43 -11.51
N GLY A 147 -15.09 -1.59 -11.24
CA GLY A 147 -14.83 -2.63 -12.25
C GLY A 147 -13.50 -2.47 -12.97
N ALA A 148 -13.40 -3.00 -14.20
CA ALA A 148 -12.20 -2.93 -15.01
C ALA A 148 -12.02 -1.56 -15.67
N PHE A 149 -10.78 -1.08 -15.79
CA PHE A 149 -10.49 0.11 -16.60
C PHE A 149 -10.55 -0.25 -18.08
N LEU A 150 -11.70 0.04 -18.71
CA LEU A 150 -12.04 -0.39 -20.05
C LEU A 150 -10.96 -0.10 -21.13
N PRO A 151 -10.28 1.08 -21.13
CA PRO A 151 -9.24 1.36 -22.13
C PRO A 151 -8.06 0.37 -22.09
N LEU A 152 -7.80 -0.28 -20.95
CA LEU A 152 -6.71 -1.25 -20.77
C LEU A 152 -7.23 -2.66 -20.48
N GLN A 153 -8.48 -2.95 -20.79
CA GLN A 153 -9.09 -4.26 -20.47
C GLN A 153 -8.37 -5.43 -21.14
N ALA A 154 -7.84 -5.26 -22.35
CA ALA A 154 -7.09 -6.30 -23.05
C ALA A 154 -5.80 -6.73 -22.33
N ASP A 155 -5.23 -5.84 -21.53
CA ASP A 155 -3.97 -6.06 -20.79
C ASP A 155 -4.19 -6.64 -19.38
N MET A 156 -5.47 -6.83 -18.98
CA MET A 156 -5.83 -7.39 -17.68
C MET A 156 -5.75 -8.93 -17.70
N ARG A 157 -4.52 -9.45 -17.72
CA ARG A 157 -4.27 -10.88 -17.57
C ARG A 157 -3.61 -11.14 -16.21
N ALA A 158 -4.15 -12.12 -15.50
CA ALA A 158 -3.56 -12.63 -14.25
C ALA A 158 -2.28 -13.40 -14.50
#